data_9e8469ca087141f2e3c1df411f0de806
#
_entry.id   9e8469ca087141f2e3c1df411f0de806
#
_cell.length_a   1.000
_cell.length_b   1.000
_cell.length_c   1.000
_cell.angle_alpha   90.00
_cell.angle_beta   90.00
_cell.angle_gamma   90.00
#
_symmetry.space_group_name_H-M   'P 1'
#
loop_
_entity.id
_entity.type
_entity.pdbx_description
1 polymer ?
#
loop_
_entity_poly.entity_id
_entity_poly.type
_entity_poly.pdbx_seq_one_letter_code
_entity_poly.pdbx_strand_id
1 'polypeptide(L)'
;MNREEALSLLDAHLDQYRKMTYVGLAAKIRHEEFTEVVGPSGTEYQMEIQIRWDHKPGGDIRVLGAIDDGGLRAFKPVCSDPSVRPDEHDLDDE
;
A
#
# COMPACT_ATOMS: atom_id res chain seq x y z
N MET A 1 -18.28 -10.56 3.17
CA MET A 1 -17.55 -9.26 3.10
C MET A 1 -18.02 -8.49 1.90
N ASN A 2 -18.24 -7.21 2.06
CA ASN A 2 -18.47 -6.34 0.91
C ASN A 2 -17.10 -6.03 0.29
N ARG A 3 -16.81 -6.70 -0.81
CA ARG A 3 -15.50 -6.60 -1.45
C ARG A 3 -15.19 -5.19 -1.94
N GLU A 4 -16.18 -4.52 -2.50
CA GLU A 4 -15.98 -3.16 -2.99
C GLU A 4 -15.66 -2.20 -1.85
N GLU A 5 -16.38 -2.31 -0.75
CA GLU A 5 -16.11 -1.49 0.42
C GLU A 5 -14.71 -1.77 0.96
N ALA A 6 -14.39 -3.05 1.10
CA ALA A 6 -13.09 -3.46 1.63
C ALA A 6 -11.95 -2.93 0.77
N LEU A 7 -12.04 -3.13 -0.54
CA LEU A 7 -11.00 -2.67 -1.45
C LEU A 7 -10.90 -1.16 -1.51
N SER A 8 -12.03 -0.46 -1.37
CA SER A 8 -12.03 1.00 -1.34
C SER A 8 -11.29 1.51 -0.09
N LEU A 9 -11.54 0.89 1.05
CA LEU A 9 -10.85 1.26 2.29
C LEU A 9 -9.37 0.98 2.19
N LEU A 10 -9.01 -0.17 1.63
CA LEU A 10 -7.61 -0.54 1.46
C LEU A 10 -6.91 0.40 0.49
N ASP A 11 -7.57 0.73 -0.61
CA ASP A 11 -7.00 1.62 -1.60
C ASP A 11 -6.74 3.01 -1.02
N ALA A 12 -7.69 3.52 -0.24
CA ALA A 12 -7.52 4.81 0.41
C ALA A 12 -6.34 4.78 1.39
N HIS A 13 -6.18 3.67 2.10
CA HIS A 13 -5.07 3.52 3.03
C HIS A 13 -3.74 3.43 2.30
N LEU A 14 -3.72 2.72 1.17
CA LEU A 14 -2.50 2.57 0.38
C LEU A 14 -2.08 3.88 -0.28
N ASP A 15 -2.99 4.83 -0.41
CA ASP A 15 -2.69 6.09 -1.06
C ASP A 15 -1.56 6.84 -0.38
N GLN A 16 -1.43 6.72 0.93
CA GLN A 16 -0.33 7.34 1.66
C GLN A 16 1.02 6.79 1.22
N TYR A 17 1.06 5.52 0.85
CA TYR A 17 2.30 4.90 0.38
C TYR A 17 2.63 5.30 -1.05
N ARG A 18 1.61 5.54 -1.87
CA ARG A 18 1.81 6.03 -3.23
C ARG A 18 2.45 7.41 -3.25
N LYS A 19 2.20 8.18 -2.20
CA LYS A 19 2.73 9.55 -2.10
C LYS A 19 4.11 9.60 -1.46
N MET A 20 4.60 8.49 -0.94
CA MET A 20 5.91 8.45 -0.32
C MET A 20 7.01 8.40 -1.38
N THR A 21 8.16 8.98 -1.03
CA THR A 21 9.32 8.87 -1.91
C THR A 21 9.86 7.45 -1.88
N TYR A 22 10.63 7.11 -2.91
CA TYR A 22 11.29 5.82 -2.97
C TYR A 22 12.16 5.60 -1.73
N VAL A 23 12.93 6.61 -1.33
CA VAL A 23 13.79 6.52 -0.16
C VAL A 23 12.97 6.29 1.11
N GLY A 24 11.84 6.98 1.23
CA GLY A 24 10.95 6.79 2.37
C GLY A 24 10.41 5.38 2.46
N LEU A 25 10.03 4.81 1.32
CA LEU A 25 9.56 3.43 1.29
C LEU A 25 10.69 2.45 1.59
N ALA A 26 11.88 2.70 1.04
CA ALA A 26 13.02 1.82 1.28
C ALA A 26 13.36 1.74 2.77
N ALA A 27 13.18 2.85 3.48
CA ALA A 27 13.44 2.88 4.92
C ALA A 27 12.44 2.03 5.71
N LYS A 28 11.31 1.69 5.10
CA LYS A 28 10.25 0.89 5.73
C LYS A 28 10.26 -0.57 5.28
N ILE A 29 11.24 -0.97 4.47
CA ILE A 29 11.34 -2.36 4.03
C ILE A 29 11.41 -3.28 5.24
N ARG A 30 10.64 -4.37 5.17
CA ARG A 30 10.50 -5.39 6.22
C ARG A 30 9.66 -4.94 7.42
N HIS A 31 9.09 -3.75 7.36
CA HIS A 31 8.12 -3.35 8.37
C HIS A 31 6.75 -3.87 7.98
N GLU A 32 5.98 -4.23 8.98
CA GLU A 32 4.60 -4.64 8.77
C GLU A 32 3.72 -3.73 9.61
N GLU A 33 2.61 -3.33 9.05
CA GLU A 33 1.62 -2.52 9.76
C GLU A 33 0.31 -3.27 9.83
N PHE A 34 -0.33 -3.21 10.98
CA PHE A 34 -1.65 -3.78 11.19
C PHE A 34 -2.56 -2.68 11.67
N THR A 35 -3.70 -2.51 11.03
CA THR A 35 -4.64 -1.45 11.33
C THR A 35 -6.05 -2.00 11.30
N GLU A 36 -6.85 -1.59 12.27
CA GLU A 36 -8.27 -1.94 12.30
C GLU A 36 -9.08 -0.74 11.86
N VAL A 37 -10.08 -0.99 11.01
CA VAL A 37 -10.97 0.07 10.52
C VAL A 37 -12.40 -0.45 10.52
N VAL A 38 -13.34 0.47 10.63
CA VAL A 38 -14.76 0.17 10.52
C VAL A 38 -15.27 0.83 9.26
N GLY A 39 -15.84 0.04 8.36
CA GLY A 39 -16.38 0.56 7.11
C GLY A 39 -17.73 1.25 7.31
N PRO A 40 -18.20 1.96 6.28
CA PRO A 40 -19.49 2.63 6.35
C PRO A 40 -20.67 1.70 6.65
N SER A 41 -20.53 0.44 6.31
CA SER A 41 -21.59 -0.55 6.59
C SER A 41 -21.57 -1.04 8.03
N GLY A 42 -20.60 -0.61 8.84
CA GLY A 42 -20.45 -1.08 10.20
C GLY A 42 -19.58 -2.32 10.32
N THR A 43 -19.11 -2.86 9.21
CA THR A 43 -18.24 -4.03 9.22
C THR A 43 -16.86 -3.65 9.72
N GLU A 44 -16.30 -4.49 10.60
CA GLU A 44 -14.95 -4.29 11.11
C GLU A 44 -13.96 -5.03 10.23
N TYR A 45 -12.89 -4.34 9.84
CA TYR A 45 -11.86 -4.91 8.99
C TYR A 45 -10.51 -4.78 9.64
N GLN A 46 -9.62 -5.70 9.29
CA GLN A 46 -8.20 -5.61 9.64
C GLN A 46 -7.41 -5.44 8.35
N MET A 47 -6.50 -4.48 8.34
CA MET A 47 -5.61 -4.24 7.21
C MET A 47 -4.19 -4.57 7.61
N GLU A 48 -3.48 -5.21 6.69
CA GLU A 48 -2.06 -5.54 6.87
C GLU A 48 -1.30 -4.96 5.70
N ILE A 49 -0.22 -4.25 5.98
CA ILE A 49 0.62 -3.65 4.96
C ILE A 49 2.03 -4.22 5.10
N GLN A 50 2.57 -4.75 4.01
CA GLN A 50 3.93 -5.26 3.97
C GLN A 50 4.69 -4.51 2.89
N ILE A 51 5.91 -4.09 3.21
CA ILE A 51 6.76 -3.34 2.29
C ILE A 51 8.02 -4.16 2.05
N ARG A 52 8.27 -4.51 0.80
CA ARG A 52 9.35 -5.43 0.42
C ARG A 52 10.01 -5.00 -0.88
N TRP A 53 11.24 -5.46 -1.07
CA TRP A 53 11.85 -5.41 -2.39
C TRP A 53 11.10 -6.37 -3.30
N ASP A 54 10.85 -5.95 -4.52
CA ASP A 54 10.15 -6.81 -5.48
C ASP A 54 11.04 -7.99 -5.88
N HIS A 55 12.31 -7.71 -6.18
CA HIS A 55 13.26 -8.75 -6.55
C HIS A 55 14.53 -8.66 -5.73
N LYS A 56 15.19 -7.50 -5.73
CA LYS A 56 16.48 -7.34 -5.08
C LYS A 56 16.57 -5.97 -4.43
N PRO A 57 17.43 -5.84 -3.40
CA PRO A 57 17.66 -4.53 -2.78
C PRO A 57 18.14 -3.51 -3.80
N GLY A 58 17.60 -2.31 -3.70
CA GLY A 58 17.91 -1.24 -4.64
C GLY A 58 17.06 -1.22 -5.88
N GLY A 59 16.23 -2.27 -6.09
CA GLY A 59 15.31 -2.34 -7.21
C GLY A 59 13.94 -1.81 -6.86
N ASP A 60 12.92 -2.37 -7.52
CA ASP A 60 11.56 -1.96 -7.28
C ASP A 60 11.11 -2.33 -5.86
N ILE A 61 10.27 -1.50 -5.30
CA ILE A 61 9.67 -1.75 -3.99
C ILE A 61 8.22 -2.11 -4.19
N ARG A 62 7.77 -3.16 -3.51
CA ARG A 62 6.38 -3.57 -3.53
C ARG A 62 5.76 -3.31 -2.18
N VAL A 63 4.62 -2.63 -2.19
CA VAL A 63 3.79 -2.47 -1.00
C VAL A 63 2.59 -3.37 -1.21
N LEU A 64 2.43 -4.36 -0.36
CA LEU A 64 1.32 -5.30 -0.46
C LEU A 64 0.34 -5.02 0.65
N GLY A 65 -0.88 -4.65 0.26
CA GLY A 65 -1.96 -4.43 1.20
C GLY A 65 -2.92 -5.60 1.21
N ALA A 66 -3.38 -5.96 2.39
CA ALA A 66 -4.40 -6.97 2.57
C ALA A 66 -5.46 -6.43 3.51
N ILE A 67 -6.71 -6.83 3.28
CA ILE A 67 -7.82 -6.44 4.14
C ILE A 67 -8.72 -7.66 4.32
N ASP A 68 -9.14 -7.92 5.58
CA ASP A 68 -10.05 -9.02 5.83
C ASP A 68 -11.05 -8.63 6.90
N ASP A 69 -12.17 -9.36 6.92
CA ASP A 69 -13.24 -9.16 7.90
C ASP A 69 -13.35 -10.34 8.86
N GLY A 70 -12.32 -11.18 8.90
CA GLY A 70 -12.31 -12.38 9.72
C GLY A 70 -12.71 -13.63 8.96
N GLY A 71 -13.29 -13.49 7.77
CA GLY A 71 -13.72 -14.61 6.95
C GLY A 71 -13.08 -14.60 5.57
N LEU A 72 -13.18 -13.45 4.89
CA LEU A 72 -12.66 -13.30 3.54
C LEU A 72 -11.52 -12.29 3.53
N ARG A 73 -10.62 -12.45 2.59
CA ARG A 73 -9.43 -11.61 2.50
C ARG A 73 -9.24 -11.13 1.06
N ALA A 74 -8.91 -9.86 0.92
CA ALA A 74 -8.62 -9.26 -0.38
C ALA A 74 -7.25 -8.60 -0.33
N PHE A 75 -6.60 -8.52 -1.49
CA PHE A 75 -5.23 -8.00 -1.61
C PHE A 75 -5.16 -6.93 -2.68
N LYS A 76 -4.25 -5.98 -2.48
CA LYS A 76 -3.99 -4.96 -3.50
C LYS A 76 -2.52 -4.55 -3.42
N PRO A 77 -1.76 -4.68 -4.52
CA PRO A 77 -0.35 -4.28 -4.54
C PRO A 77 -0.18 -2.86 -5.05
N VAL A 78 0.92 -2.23 -4.61
CA VAL A 78 1.40 -0.97 -5.15
C VAL A 78 2.90 -1.15 -5.40
N CYS A 79 3.37 -0.73 -6.58
CA CYS A 79 4.77 -0.85 -6.92
C CYS A 79 5.42 0.52 -7.01
N SER A 80 6.66 0.61 -6.56
CA SER A 80 7.47 1.83 -6.65
C SER A 80 8.78 1.50 -7.33
N ASP A 81 9.12 2.26 -8.35
CA ASP A 81 10.29 2.05 -9.19
C ASP A 81 11.35 3.08 -8.81
N PRO A 82 12.61 2.67 -8.62
CA PRO A 82 13.66 3.62 -8.26
C PRO A 82 13.92 4.68 -9.32
N SER A 83 13.55 4.41 -10.57
CA SER A 83 13.74 5.39 -11.63
C SER A 83 12.63 6.42 -11.70
N VAL A 84 11.57 6.25 -10.91
CA VAL A 84 10.44 7.18 -10.89
C VAL A 84 10.43 7.89 -9.54
N ARG A 85 10.68 9.19 -9.54
CA ARG A 85 10.65 10.02 -8.35
C ARG A 85 9.66 11.14 -8.54
N PRO A 86 8.90 11.46 -7.50
CA PRO A 86 7.89 12.52 -7.62
C PRO A 86 8.46 13.85 -8.09
N ASP A 87 9.63 14.22 -7.57
CA ASP A 87 10.25 15.49 -7.94
C ASP A 87 10.75 15.48 -9.39
N GLU A 88 11.31 14.36 -9.85
CA GLU A 88 11.71 14.24 -11.25
C GLU A 88 10.51 14.28 -12.18
N HIS A 89 9.45 13.62 -11.75
CA HIS A 89 8.23 13.59 -12.53
C HIS A 89 7.65 14.99 -12.68
N ASP A 90 7.69 15.77 -11.62
CA ASP A 90 7.20 17.14 -11.67
C ASP A 90 8.00 17.99 -12.66
N LEU A 91 9.29 17.74 -12.73
CA LEU A 91 10.13 18.46 -13.67
C LEU A 91 9.79 18.10 -15.11
N ASP A 92 9.49 16.85 -15.34
CA ASP A 92 9.16 16.36 -16.68
C ASP A 92 7.86 16.95 -17.19
N ASP A 93 6.98 17.30 -16.30
CA ASP A 93 5.67 17.82 -16.66
C ASP A 93 5.73 19.27 -17.16
N GLU A 94 6.84 19.91 -17.03
CA GLU A 94 6.98 21.30 -17.48
C GLU A 94 7.14 21.43 -19.01
#